data_bbc1cea45bf8a6e74e99bd4ad216e65f
#
_entry.id   bbc1cea45bf8a6e74e99bd4ad216e65f
#
_cell.length_a   1.000
_cell.length_b   1.000
_cell.length_c   1.000
_cell.angle_alpha   90.00
_cell.angle_beta   90.00
_cell.angle_gamma   90.00
#
_symmetry.space_group_name_H-M   'P 1'
#
loop_
_entity.id
_entity.type
_entity.pdbx_description
1 polymer ?
#
loop_
_entity_poly.entity_id
_entity_poly.type
_entity_poly.pdbx_seq_one_letter_code
_entity_poly.pdbx_strand_id
1 'polypeptide(L)'
;MPLVKLSTDTFTNATSQHATEVEPGSFAFGPTIISSFQVGRIAGGGSSDIGFAISNDSGSTWQNGLLPGLTTFQGGGTNSAATDTSVIHDAKHGVWIISSLTLGGTVAAPSTQVVVSRSTDGGASWGNPIVLSQSRSLDKNWITCDNTSTSPHYGNCYMEWDDNNNSNRILMSTSSDGGLTWSSPLAPSGAPGGLGGQPLVQPNGTVIVPFLANAPVIESFTSTDGGTTWGGLVQVSGVTAHTVAGGLRSLSLPSAQIDAGGTVYIVWEDCSFRSSCTTNDLVMSTSADGSTWTSPARIPIDPTSSTVDHFIPGLGVDPATLGGTAHLGLTYYYYPQANCSLSTCALFVGFVSSSDGGTTWSAPTPVAGPMSLTWLPSTDSGLMVADYIATSFSAGKAYGFFAVAKAKSGATFDEAIYTTQSGFNVASAPAANSSTGEKAVVSARPTSKQVVRKIR
;
A
#
# COMPACT_ATOMS: atom_id res chain seq x y z
N MET A 1 21.64 -3.66 6.43
CA MET A 1 21.53 -4.79 5.46
C MET A 1 21.74 -4.22 4.06
N PRO A 2 22.43 -4.91 3.13
CA PRO A 2 22.55 -4.43 1.76
C PRO A 2 21.19 -4.34 1.07
N LEU A 3 21.03 -3.30 0.24
CA LEU A 3 19.83 -3.06 -0.56
C LEU A 3 20.06 -3.44 -2.02
N VAL A 4 19.01 -3.91 -2.68
CA VAL A 4 18.96 -4.15 -4.13
C VAL A 4 18.05 -3.11 -4.75
N LYS A 5 18.55 -2.38 -5.76
CA LYS A 5 17.75 -1.46 -6.58
C LYS A 5 16.91 -2.29 -7.54
N LEU A 6 15.60 -2.04 -7.55
CA LEU A 6 14.61 -2.81 -8.33
C LEU A 6 14.11 -2.06 -9.57
N SER A 7 14.22 -0.75 -9.60
CA SER A 7 13.61 0.10 -10.63
C SER A 7 14.65 0.78 -11.50
N THR A 8 14.23 1.18 -12.71
CA THR A 8 15.05 1.95 -13.65
C THR A 8 14.15 2.84 -14.50
N ASP A 9 14.41 4.16 -14.48
CA ASP A 9 13.77 5.10 -15.40
C ASP A 9 14.59 5.21 -16.68
N THR A 10 13.99 4.88 -17.81
CA THR A 10 14.59 5.01 -19.16
C THR A 10 13.88 6.08 -19.99
N PHE A 11 12.90 6.77 -19.42
CA PHE A 11 12.13 7.78 -20.11
C PHE A 11 12.89 9.08 -20.31
N THR A 12 12.49 9.85 -21.33
CA THR A 12 13.10 11.13 -21.69
C THR A 12 12.06 12.23 -21.96
N ASN A 13 10.80 11.99 -21.65
CA ASN A 13 9.69 12.94 -21.86
C ASN A 13 9.79 14.12 -20.88
N ALA A 14 9.67 15.34 -21.40
CA ALA A 14 9.85 16.57 -20.61
C ALA A 14 8.81 16.79 -19.49
N THR A 15 7.74 15.99 -19.45
CA THR A 15 6.70 16.07 -18.40
C THR A 15 7.09 15.34 -17.12
N SER A 16 8.06 14.45 -17.18
CA SER A 16 8.50 13.62 -16.06
C SER A 16 9.60 14.30 -15.24
N GLN A 17 9.60 14.03 -13.95
CA GLN A 17 10.67 14.37 -13.00
C GLN A 17 11.72 13.25 -12.95
N HIS A 18 12.22 12.77 -14.06
CA HIS A 18 13.08 11.62 -14.28
C HIS A 18 13.87 11.10 -13.08
N ALA A 19 14.09 9.76 -13.08
CA ALA A 19 14.70 9.02 -12.00
C ALA A 19 13.96 9.23 -10.68
N THR A 20 12.63 9.13 -10.73
CA THR A 20 11.71 9.17 -9.58
C THR A 20 10.75 7.99 -9.67
N GLU A 21 10.99 6.97 -8.86
CA GLU A 21 10.17 5.79 -8.77
C GLU A 21 9.59 5.67 -7.36
N VAL A 22 8.25 5.55 -7.26
CA VAL A 22 7.51 5.63 -6.00
C VAL A 22 6.37 4.62 -5.92
N GLU A 23 5.74 4.50 -4.75
CA GLU A 23 4.52 3.73 -4.49
C GLU A 23 4.62 2.26 -4.90
N PRO A 24 5.53 1.49 -4.29
CA PRO A 24 5.64 0.07 -4.60
C PRO A 24 4.52 -0.75 -3.96
N GLY A 25 3.74 -1.45 -4.80
CA GLY A 25 2.97 -2.62 -4.41
C GLY A 25 3.82 -3.89 -4.51
N SER A 26 3.49 -4.95 -3.76
CA SER A 26 4.12 -6.25 -3.92
C SER A 26 3.24 -7.41 -3.53
N PHE A 27 3.48 -8.55 -4.17
CA PHE A 27 2.86 -9.83 -3.79
C PHE A 27 3.86 -10.97 -4.02
N ALA A 28 3.79 -11.99 -3.16
CA ALA A 28 4.58 -13.21 -3.27
C ALA A 28 3.68 -14.44 -3.36
N PHE A 29 3.99 -15.33 -4.29
CA PHE A 29 3.34 -16.63 -4.43
C PHE A 29 4.39 -17.71 -4.72
N GLY A 30 4.57 -18.63 -3.77
CA GLY A 30 5.67 -19.58 -3.80
C GLY A 30 7.04 -18.86 -3.80
N PRO A 31 7.96 -19.22 -4.70
CA PRO A 31 9.27 -18.58 -4.81
C PRO A 31 9.23 -17.26 -5.61
N THR A 32 8.12 -16.98 -6.28
CA THR A 32 8.00 -15.77 -7.12
C THR A 32 7.53 -14.58 -6.27
N ILE A 33 8.25 -13.48 -6.35
CA ILE A 33 7.87 -12.18 -5.77
C ILE A 33 7.81 -11.18 -6.91
N ILE A 34 6.71 -10.44 -7.02
CA ILE A 34 6.59 -9.32 -7.95
C ILE A 34 6.30 -8.05 -7.16
N SER A 35 7.02 -6.98 -7.49
CA SER A 35 6.72 -5.61 -7.08
C SER A 35 6.39 -4.78 -8.30
N SER A 36 5.39 -3.92 -8.20
CA SER A 36 5.02 -2.94 -9.22
C SER A 36 5.10 -1.54 -8.64
N PHE A 37 5.44 -0.53 -9.45
CA PHE A 37 5.71 0.83 -8.99
C PHE A 37 5.58 1.85 -10.13
N GLN A 38 5.39 3.12 -9.77
CA GLN A 38 5.43 4.23 -10.71
C GLN A 38 6.86 4.52 -11.16
N VAL A 39 7.06 4.87 -12.45
CA VAL A 39 8.36 5.21 -13.03
C VAL A 39 8.29 6.56 -13.75
N GLY A 40 9.17 7.49 -13.34
CA GLY A 40 9.21 8.84 -13.91
C GLY A 40 8.01 9.68 -13.49
N ARG A 41 7.93 10.06 -12.21
CA ARG A 41 6.82 10.85 -11.63
C ARG A 41 6.55 12.12 -12.42
N ILE A 42 5.28 12.46 -12.57
CA ILE A 42 4.78 13.73 -13.13
C ILE A 42 4.21 14.57 -11.98
N ALA A 43 4.66 15.82 -11.85
CA ALA A 43 4.33 16.68 -10.72
C ALA A 43 2.81 16.84 -10.49
N GLY A 44 2.02 16.97 -11.55
CA GLY A 44 0.57 17.14 -11.51
C GLY A 44 -0.22 15.82 -11.30
N GLY A 45 0.44 14.67 -11.23
CA GLY A 45 -0.18 13.37 -11.01
C GLY A 45 0.27 12.28 -11.98
N GLY A 46 0.41 11.06 -11.48
CA GLY A 46 0.87 9.90 -12.23
C GLY A 46 2.36 9.91 -12.53
N SER A 47 2.74 9.06 -13.46
CA SER A 47 4.12 8.81 -13.91
C SER A 47 4.15 8.52 -15.40
N SER A 48 5.35 8.46 -15.97
CA SER A 48 5.53 8.11 -17.39
C SER A 48 5.05 6.70 -17.69
N ASP A 49 5.18 5.77 -16.73
CA ASP A 49 4.63 4.42 -16.84
C ASP A 49 4.65 3.68 -15.49
N ILE A 50 4.12 2.45 -15.49
CA ILE A 50 4.25 1.49 -14.40
C ILE A 50 5.38 0.52 -14.72
N GLY A 51 6.34 0.44 -13.79
CA GLY A 51 7.39 -0.56 -13.79
C GLY A 51 7.04 -1.77 -12.92
N PHE A 52 7.78 -2.84 -13.13
CA PHE A 52 7.74 -4.02 -12.26
C PHE A 52 9.14 -4.56 -12.03
N ALA A 53 9.30 -5.27 -10.91
CA ALA A 53 10.47 -6.11 -10.64
C ALA A 53 10.01 -7.50 -10.22
N ILE A 54 10.72 -8.52 -10.68
CA ILE A 54 10.40 -9.92 -10.43
C ILE A 54 11.60 -10.67 -9.90
N SER A 55 11.37 -11.51 -8.90
CA SER A 55 12.25 -12.58 -8.46
C SER A 55 11.51 -13.91 -8.55
N ASN A 56 12.14 -14.93 -9.09
CA ASN A 56 11.62 -16.30 -9.16
C ASN A 56 12.36 -17.26 -8.22
N ASP A 57 13.22 -16.75 -7.36
CA ASP A 57 14.12 -17.49 -6.46
C ASP A 57 14.09 -16.96 -5.03
N SER A 58 12.89 -16.56 -4.57
CA SER A 58 12.63 -16.04 -3.22
C SER A 58 13.52 -14.85 -2.88
N GLY A 59 13.64 -13.88 -3.80
CA GLY A 59 14.34 -12.61 -3.59
C GLY A 59 15.86 -12.68 -3.76
N SER A 60 16.42 -13.81 -4.23
CA SER A 60 17.88 -13.94 -4.42
C SER A 60 18.39 -13.18 -5.63
N THR A 61 17.64 -13.21 -6.74
CA THR A 61 17.92 -12.40 -7.95
C THR A 61 16.69 -11.67 -8.43
N TRP A 62 16.89 -10.53 -9.12
CA TRP A 62 15.83 -9.65 -9.57
C TRP A 62 16.02 -9.25 -11.03
N GLN A 63 14.92 -9.18 -11.75
CA GLN A 63 14.80 -8.58 -13.08
C GLN A 63 13.74 -7.50 -13.02
N ASN A 64 13.83 -6.47 -13.86
CA ASN A 64 12.83 -5.41 -13.95
C ASN A 64 12.43 -5.11 -15.39
N GLY A 65 11.30 -4.45 -15.54
CA GLY A 65 10.76 -4.04 -16.82
C GLY A 65 9.67 -2.98 -16.65
N LEU A 66 9.06 -2.62 -17.77
CA LEU A 66 7.96 -1.67 -17.88
C LEU A 66 6.74 -2.37 -18.47
N LEU A 67 5.53 -2.00 -18.02
CA LEU A 67 4.29 -2.58 -18.55
C LEU A 67 4.03 -2.02 -19.97
N PRO A 68 3.66 -2.85 -20.95
CA PRO A 68 3.35 -2.36 -22.29
C PRO A 68 1.95 -1.74 -22.36
N GLY A 69 1.78 -0.75 -23.25
CA GLY A 69 0.48 -0.28 -23.70
C GLY A 69 -0.33 0.59 -22.72
N LEU A 70 0.24 0.99 -21.58
CA LEU A 70 -0.42 1.89 -20.64
C LEU A 70 -0.39 3.35 -21.13
N THR A 71 0.80 3.85 -21.45
CA THR A 71 1.02 5.24 -21.80
C THR A 71 1.59 5.42 -23.20
N THR A 72 1.59 6.65 -23.69
CA THR A 72 2.21 7.02 -24.97
C THR A 72 3.74 6.86 -24.96
N PHE A 73 4.33 6.67 -23.79
CA PHE A 73 5.79 6.58 -23.62
C PHE A 73 6.29 5.13 -23.73
N GLN A 74 5.41 4.14 -23.54
CA GLN A 74 5.80 2.73 -23.51
C GLN A 74 4.78 1.82 -24.22
N GLY A 75 5.26 1.02 -25.20
CA GLY A 75 4.48 -0.06 -25.83
C GLY A 75 3.25 0.37 -26.62
N GLY A 76 3.15 1.65 -27.02
CA GLY A 76 2.08 2.15 -27.88
C GLY A 76 0.74 2.38 -27.20
N GLY A 77 0.72 2.62 -25.90
CA GLY A 77 -0.47 3.09 -25.17
C GLY A 77 -0.90 4.47 -25.61
N THR A 78 -2.08 4.91 -25.17
CA THR A 78 -2.71 6.18 -25.59
C THR A 78 -2.88 7.21 -24.47
N ASN A 79 -2.62 6.80 -23.22
CA ASN A 79 -2.78 7.70 -22.06
C ASN A 79 -1.53 8.54 -21.83
N SER A 80 -1.67 9.67 -21.18
CA SER A 80 -0.59 10.62 -20.90
C SER A 80 0.22 10.28 -19.65
N ALA A 81 -0.34 9.46 -18.75
CA ALA A 81 0.32 8.99 -17.53
C ALA A 81 -0.32 7.70 -17.00
N ALA A 82 0.39 7.03 -16.10
CA ALA A 82 -0.13 5.92 -15.29
C ALA A 82 0.22 6.12 -13.82
N THR A 83 -0.59 5.57 -12.90
CA THR A 83 -0.42 5.75 -11.45
C THR A 83 -1.02 4.58 -10.68
N ASP A 84 -0.87 4.60 -9.37
CA ASP A 84 -1.44 3.69 -8.36
C ASP A 84 -1.42 2.22 -8.81
N THR A 85 -0.51 1.45 -8.27
CA THR A 85 -0.32 0.08 -8.73
C THR A 85 -0.40 -0.90 -7.58
N SER A 86 -1.10 -2.02 -7.81
CA SER A 86 -1.05 -3.19 -6.93
C SER A 86 -0.91 -4.47 -7.74
N VAL A 87 -0.40 -5.54 -7.13
CA VAL A 87 -0.10 -6.79 -7.81
C VAL A 87 -0.61 -7.97 -7.02
N ILE A 88 -1.11 -8.99 -7.73
CA ILE A 88 -1.63 -10.24 -7.17
C ILE A 88 -1.32 -11.42 -8.11
N HIS A 89 -1.35 -12.63 -7.56
CA HIS A 89 -1.41 -13.88 -8.30
C HIS A 89 -2.78 -14.53 -8.14
N ASP A 90 -3.38 -14.97 -9.22
CA ASP A 90 -4.56 -15.84 -9.24
C ASP A 90 -4.09 -17.29 -9.42
N ALA A 91 -4.15 -18.05 -8.34
CA ALA A 91 -3.64 -19.41 -8.31
C ALA A 91 -4.49 -20.39 -9.15
N LYS A 92 -5.80 -20.14 -9.29
CA LYS A 92 -6.69 -20.99 -10.08
C LYS A 92 -6.40 -20.91 -11.57
N HIS A 93 -6.15 -19.72 -12.07
CA HIS A 93 -5.92 -19.47 -13.49
C HIS A 93 -4.43 -19.40 -13.84
N GLY A 94 -3.53 -19.45 -12.85
CA GLY A 94 -2.08 -19.39 -13.04
C GLY A 94 -1.61 -18.07 -13.65
N VAL A 95 -2.23 -16.96 -13.27
CA VAL A 95 -1.96 -15.65 -13.86
C VAL A 95 -1.53 -14.63 -12.79
N TRP A 96 -0.50 -13.85 -13.12
CA TRP A 96 -0.15 -12.64 -12.39
C TRP A 96 -0.91 -11.46 -12.96
N ILE A 97 -1.41 -10.59 -12.10
CA ILE A 97 -2.18 -9.42 -12.48
C ILE A 97 -1.57 -8.20 -11.77
N ILE A 98 -1.23 -7.18 -12.55
CA ILE A 98 -0.90 -5.84 -12.03
C ILE A 98 -2.08 -4.93 -12.39
N SER A 99 -2.68 -4.31 -11.38
CA SER A 99 -3.66 -3.25 -11.58
C SER A 99 -2.99 -1.89 -11.59
N SER A 100 -3.55 -0.94 -12.32
CA SER A 100 -3.12 0.46 -12.29
C SER A 100 -4.23 1.40 -12.77
N LEU A 101 -4.00 2.69 -12.57
CA LEU A 101 -4.79 3.73 -13.21
C LEU A 101 -4.03 4.27 -14.42
N THR A 102 -4.76 4.62 -15.48
CA THR A 102 -4.21 5.40 -16.58
C THR A 102 -4.93 6.74 -16.70
N LEU A 103 -4.16 7.79 -16.93
CA LEU A 103 -4.64 9.17 -17.03
C LEU A 103 -4.57 9.62 -18.47
N GLY A 104 -5.70 10.07 -19.02
CA GLY A 104 -5.82 10.47 -20.42
C GLY A 104 -6.89 11.56 -20.62
N GLY A 105 -7.38 11.64 -21.85
CA GLY A 105 -8.34 12.68 -22.24
C GLY A 105 -7.68 14.03 -22.48
N THR A 106 -8.46 15.10 -22.31
CA THR A 106 -7.99 16.49 -22.46
C THR A 106 -8.23 17.26 -21.16
N VAL A 107 -7.63 18.44 -21.02
CA VAL A 107 -7.86 19.32 -19.86
C VAL A 107 -9.36 19.63 -19.67
N ALA A 108 -10.12 19.79 -20.77
CA ALA A 108 -11.56 20.04 -20.72
C ALA A 108 -12.39 18.78 -20.43
N ALA A 109 -11.88 17.60 -20.79
CA ALA A 109 -12.51 16.29 -20.59
C ALA A 109 -11.47 15.26 -20.11
N PRO A 110 -11.02 15.36 -18.86
CA PRO A 110 -10.08 14.40 -18.31
C PRO A 110 -10.74 13.03 -18.19
N SER A 111 -9.93 11.98 -18.30
CA SER A 111 -10.36 10.60 -18.21
C SER A 111 -9.35 9.80 -17.42
N THR A 112 -9.83 9.05 -16.45
CA THR A 112 -9.06 8.05 -15.71
C THR A 112 -9.67 6.67 -15.96
N GLN A 113 -8.83 5.67 -16.18
CA GLN A 113 -9.25 4.29 -16.34
C GLN A 113 -8.64 3.44 -15.23
N VAL A 114 -9.40 2.51 -14.69
CA VAL A 114 -8.88 1.36 -13.93
C VAL A 114 -8.57 0.27 -14.92
N VAL A 115 -7.33 -0.21 -14.92
CA VAL A 115 -6.85 -1.22 -15.87
C VAL A 115 -6.11 -2.35 -15.16
N VAL A 116 -6.02 -3.51 -15.82
CA VAL A 116 -5.16 -4.61 -15.42
C VAL A 116 -4.26 -5.05 -16.56
N SER A 117 -2.99 -5.31 -16.27
CA SER A 117 -2.06 -6.02 -17.14
C SER A 117 -1.87 -7.43 -16.60
N ARG A 118 -1.87 -8.43 -17.50
CA ARG A 118 -1.83 -9.86 -17.14
C ARG A 118 -0.55 -10.52 -17.67
N SER A 119 0.00 -11.43 -16.87
CA SER A 119 1.09 -12.32 -17.26
C SER A 119 0.71 -13.78 -17.00
N THR A 120 0.89 -14.64 -17.99
CA THR A 120 0.64 -16.10 -17.91
C THR A 120 1.92 -16.92 -17.94
N ASP A 121 3.07 -16.27 -17.90
CA ASP A 121 4.41 -16.89 -17.97
C ASP A 121 5.24 -16.60 -16.70
N GLY A 122 4.56 -16.43 -15.58
CA GLY A 122 5.19 -16.20 -14.27
C GLY A 122 5.76 -14.79 -14.09
N GLY A 123 5.26 -13.78 -14.82
CA GLY A 123 5.72 -12.40 -14.74
C GLY A 123 6.84 -12.03 -15.71
N ALA A 124 7.26 -12.97 -16.60
CA ALA A 124 8.33 -12.72 -17.55
C ALA A 124 7.91 -11.76 -18.70
N SER A 125 6.64 -11.83 -19.12
CA SER A 125 6.04 -10.88 -20.05
C SER A 125 4.62 -10.50 -19.64
N TRP A 126 4.17 -9.34 -20.11
CA TRP A 126 2.88 -8.76 -19.77
C TRP A 126 2.09 -8.40 -21.00
N GLY A 127 0.78 -8.68 -20.98
CA GLY A 127 -0.15 -8.27 -22.03
C GLY A 127 -0.50 -6.79 -21.95
N ASN A 128 -1.09 -6.27 -23.03
CA ASN A 128 -1.68 -4.93 -23.04
C ASN A 128 -2.79 -4.81 -21.99
N PRO A 129 -3.05 -3.60 -21.47
CA PRO A 129 -4.02 -3.40 -20.40
C PRO A 129 -5.45 -3.73 -20.85
N ILE A 130 -6.22 -4.32 -19.94
CA ILE A 130 -7.65 -4.54 -20.04
C ILE A 130 -8.33 -3.46 -19.17
N VAL A 131 -9.25 -2.70 -19.75
CA VAL A 131 -9.98 -1.63 -19.06
C VAL A 131 -11.18 -2.22 -18.31
N LEU A 132 -11.26 -1.97 -17.01
CA LEU A 132 -12.38 -2.38 -16.14
C LEU A 132 -13.42 -1.27 -16.01
N SER A 133 -12.96 -0.06 -15.83
CA SER A 133 -13.80 1.13 -15.58
C SER A 133 -13.14 2.38 -16.13
N GLN A 134 -13.96 3.37 -16.43
CA GLN A 134 -13.53 4.69 -16.88
C GLN A 134 -14.44 5.77 -16.34
N SER A 135 -13.85 6.84 -15.78
CA SER A 135 -14.54 8.04 -15.31
C SER A 135 -13.65 9.26 -15.48
N ARG A 136 -14.07 10.42 -14.99
CA ARG A 136 -13.27 11.65 -15.07
C ARG A 136 -12.08 11.64 -14.10
N SER A 137 -12.22 11.00 -12.95
CA SER A 137 -11.19 10.96 -11.91
C SER A 137 -11.44 9.77 -10.99
N LEU A 138 -10.75 8.68 -11.23
CA LEU A 138 -10.70 7.49 -10.37
C LEU A 138 -9.36 7.50 -9.64
N ASP A 139 -9.30 6.91 -8.43
CA ASP A 139 -8.12 6.93 -7.57
C ASP A 139 -7.98 5.63 -6.78
N LYS A 140 -6.77 5.35 -6.27
CA LYS A 140 -6.40 4.34 -5.25
C LYS A 140 -6.92 2.92 -5.52
N ASN A 141 -6.74 2.40 -6.73
CA ASN A 141 -7.11 1.02 -7.04
C ASN A 141 -6.27 0.00 -6.28
N TRP A 142 -6.92 -1.10 -5.84
CA TRP A 142 -6.26 -2.25 -5.21
C TRP A 142 -6.91 -3.56 -5.61
N ILE A 143 -6.09 -4.62 -5.85
CA ILE A 143 -6.56 -5.92 -6.32
C ILE A 143 -6.18 -7.03 -5.34
N THR A 144 -7.10 -7.99 -5.16
CA THR A 144 -6.83 -9.28 -4.53
C THR A 144 -7.53 -10.40 -5.27
N CYS A 145 -7.09 -11.67 -5.08
CA CYS A 145 -7.77 -12.84 -5.61
C CYS A 145 -7.98 -13.89 -4.51
N ASP A 146 -9.04 -14.67 -4.63
CA ASP A 146 -9.29 -15.82 -3.76
C ASP A 146 -8.39 -16.99 -4.18
N ASN A 147 -7.31 -17.18 -3.42
CA ASN A 147 -6.32 -18.22 -3.65
C ASN A 147 -6.54 -19.49 -2.79
N THR A 148 -7.64 -19.56 -2.06
CA THR A 148 -7.96 -20.73 -1.23
C THR A 148 -8.72 -21.77 -2.04
N SER A 149 -8.08 -22.88 -2.40
CA SER A 149 -8.66 -23.91 -3.28
C SER A 149 -9.94 -24.57 -2.76
N THR A 150 -10.22 -24.45 -1.46
CA THR A 150 -11.44 -24.96 -0.82
C THR A 150 -12.54 -23.91 -0.69
N SER A 151 -12.26 -22.66 -1.06
CA SER A 151 -13.25 -21.59 -1.05
C SER A 151 -14.31 -21.80 -2.14
N PRO A 152 -15.59 -21.45 -1.88
CA PRO A 152 -16.63 -21.48 -2.90
C PRO A 152 -16.38 -20.49 -4.05
N HIS A 153 -15.51 -19.50 -3.83
CA HIS A 153 -15.20 -18.44 -4.79
C HIS A 153 -13.75 -18.49 -5.29
N TYR A 154 -13.10 -19.67 -5.17
CA TYR A 154 -11.71 -19.87 -5.61
C TYR A 154 -11.47 -19.38 -7.04
N GLY A 155 -10.51 -18.47 -7.21
CA GLY A 155 -10.15 -17.84 -8.47
C GLY A 155 -10.99 -16.60 -8.83
N ASN A 156 -11.90 -16.14 -7.96
CA ASN A 156 -12.46 -14.81 -8.10
C ASN A 156 -11.40 -13.77 -7.69
N CYS A 157 -11.28 -12.73 -8.51
CA CYS A 157 -10.46 -11.56 -8.20
C CYS A 157 -11.35 -10.34 -7.96
N TYR A 158 -10.97 -9.50 -7.02
CA TYR A 158 -11.74 -8.35 -6.56
C TYR A 158 -10.89 -7.09 -6.69
N MET A 159 -11.42 -6.09 -7.39
CA MET A 159 -10.79 -4.79 -7.59
C MET A 159 -11.58 -3.74 -6.82
N GLU A 160 -10.90 -2.95 -6.02
CA GLU A 160 -11.41 -1.75 -5.36
C GLU A 160 -10.81 -0.50 -5.97
N TRP A 161 -11.55 0.59 -6.01
CA TRP A 161 -11.09 1.95 -6.31
C TRP A 161 -12.12 2.97 -5.83
N ASP A 162 -11.72 4.26 -5.78
CA ASP A 162 -12.66 5.33 -5.49
C ASP A 162 -12.89 6.29 -6.68
N ASP A 163 -14.06 6.93 -6.70
CA ASP A 163 -14.46 7.94 -7.69
C ASP A 163 -14.46 9.33 -7.07
N ASN A 164 -13.38 10.07 -7.29
CA ASN A 164 -13.18 11.43 -6.78
C ASN A 164 -14.26 12.42 -7.21
N ASN A 165 -14.89 12.23 -8.38
CA ASN A 165 -15.96 13.12 -8.83
C ASN A 165 -17.27 12.86 -8.10
N ASN A 166 -17.37 11.77 -7.38
CA ASN A 166 -18.56 11.31 -6.69
C ASN A 166 -18.32 11.18 -5.17
N SER A 167 -17.66 12.17 -4.58
CA SER A 167 -17.32 12.21 -3.15
C SER A 167 -16.42 11.05 -2.72
N ASN A 168 -15.45 10.67 -3.53
CA ASN A 168 -14.55 9.53 -3.33
C ASN A 168 -15.33 8.22 -3.09
N ARG A 169 -16.40 8.01 -3.85
CA ARG A 169 -17.24 6.82 -3.69
C ARG A 169 -16.42 5.56 -3.93
N ILE A 170 -16.40 4.67 -2.96
CA ILE A 170 -15.79 3.34 -3.09
C ILE A 170 -16.60 2.50 -4.08
N LEU A 171 -15.89 1.85 -4.99
CA LEU A 171 -16.43 0.98 -6.02
C LEU A 171 -15.68 -0.34 -6.04
N MET A 172 -16.40 -1.41 -6.34
CA MET A 172 -15.88 -2.77 -6.43
C MET A 172 -16.22 -3.39 -7.78
N SER A 173 -15.34 -4.20 -8.32
CA SER A 173 -15.58 -5.06 -9.49
C SER A 173 -14.98 -6.43 -9.27
N THR A 174 -15.58 -7.46 -9.87
CA THR A 174 -15.19 -8.87 -9.69
C THR A 174 -14.93 -9.51 -11.04
N SER A 175 -13.87 -10.32 -11.10
CA SER A 175 -13.54 -11.21 -12.23
C SER A 175 -13.50 -12.65 -11.74
N SER A 176 -13.99 -13.59 -12.55
CA SER A 176 -13.95 -15.04 -12.28
C SER A 176 -13.18 -15.83 -13.35
N ASP A 177 -12.49 -15.16 -14.25
CA ASP A 177 -11.83 -15.73 -15.43
C ASP A 177 -10.35 -15.30 -15.54
N GLY A 178 -9.71 -15.03 -14.40
CA GLY A 178 -8.32 -14.62 -14.34
C GLY A 178 -8.08 -13.20 -14.83
N GLY A 179 -9.04 -12.29 -14.65
CA GLY A 179 -8.93 -10.88 -15.02
C GLY A 179 -9.15 -10.57 -16.49
N LEU A 180 -9.75 -11.49 -17.27
CA LEU A 180 -10.10 -11.24 -18.68
C LEU A 180 -11.35 -10.38 -18.81
N THR A 181 -12.37 -10.66 -17.98
CA THR A 181 -13.60 -9.87 -17.91
C THR A 181 -13.94 -9.49 -16.48
N TRP A 182 -14.64 -8.38 -16.31
CA TRP A 182 -14.95 -7.80 -15.03
C TRP A 182 -16.44 -7.38 -14.96
N SER A 183 -17.02 -7.51 -13.78
CA SER A 183 -18.40 -7.06 -13.53
C SER A 183 -18.49 -5.54 -13.65
N SER A 184 -19.71 -5.03 -13.90
CA SER A 184 -19.96 -3.59 -13.74
C SER A 184 -19.63 -3.14 -12.31
N PRO A 185 -19.10 -1.91 -12.12
CA PRO A 185 -18.79 -1.37 -10.81
C PRO A 185 -20.00 -1.35 -9.87
N LEU A 186 -19.82 -1.80 -8.63
CA LEU A 186 -20.83 -1.79 -7.57
C LEU A 186 -20.31 -1.02 -6.36
N ALA A 187 -21.11 -0.12 -5.82
CA ALA A 187 -20.82 0.50 -4.54
C ALA A 187 -21.30 -0.39 -3.40
N PRO A 188 -20.58 -0.44 -2.26
CA PRO A 188 -21.08 -1.07 -1.04
C PRO A 188 -22.36 -0.41 -0.54
N SER A 189 -23.13 -1.13 0.29
CA SER A 189 -24.37 -0.61 0.86
C SER A 189 -24.13 0.71 1.59
N GLY A 190 -24.96 1.72 1.31
CA GLY A 190 -24.78 3.08 1.81
C GLY A 190 -23.86 3.95 0.96
N ALA A 191 -23.25 3.40 -0.10
CA ALA A 191 -22.38 4.12 -1.03
C ALA A 191 -21.31 4.98 -0.32
N PRO A 192 -20.43 4.37 0.50
CA PRO A 192 -19.42 5.09 1.28
C PRO A 192 -18.43 5.84 0.37
N GLY A 193 -17.86 6.89 0.93
CA GLY A 193 -16.74 7.60 0.33
C GLY A 193 -15.50 7.49 1.19
N GLY A 194 -14.36 7.24 0.56
CA GLY A 194 -13.07 7.07 1.21
C GLY A 194 -11.96 6.83 0.22
N LEU A 195 -10.80 6.41 0.71
CA LEU A 195 -9.57 6.22 -0.05
C LEU A 195 -8.84 4.94 0.39
N GLY A 196 -8.13 4.31 -0.55
CA GLY A 196 -7.14 3.28 -0.26
C GLY A 196 -7.71 2.01 0.33
N GLY A 197 -8.85 1.56 -0.19
CA GLY A 197 -9.41 0.27 0.17
C GLY A 197 -8.50 -0.87 -0.25
N GLN A 198 -8.24 -1.82 0.66
CA GLN A 198 -7.41 -2.99 0.40
C GLN A 198 -8.23 -4.27 0.61
N PRO A 199 -8.82 -4.85 -0.45
CA PRO A 199 -9.58 -6.08 -0.32
C PRO A 199 -8.70 -7.27 0.08
N LEU A 200 -9.23 -8.11 0.98
CA LEU A 200 -8.60 -9.33 1.49
C LEU A 200 -9.62 -10.47 1.46
N VAL A 201 -9.18 -11.68 1.17
CA VAL A 201 -10.10 -12.84 1.07
C VAL A 201 -9.78 -13.87 2.14
N GLN A 202 -10.77 -14.17 2.97
CA GLN A 202 -10.67 -15.23 3.99
C GLN A 202 -10.75 -16.63 3.35
N PRO A 203 -10.26 -17.68 4.03
CA PRO A 203 -10.33 -19.06 3.52
C PRO A 203 -11.74 -19.58 3.23
N ASN A 204 -12.77 -18.98 3.82
CA ASN A 204 -14.19 -19.30 3.56
C ASN A 204 -14.78 -18.53 2.35
N GLY A 205 -13.98 -17.70 1.67
CA GLY A 205 -14.39 -16.87 0.54
C GLY A 205 -15.01 -15.52 0.91
N THR A 206 -15.07 -15.16 2.18
CA THR A 206 -15.49 -13.82 2.61
C THR A 206 -14.43 -12.79 2.21
N VAL A 207 -14.85 -11.74 1.52
CA VAL A 207 -13.99 -10.60 1.19
C VAL A 207 -14.20 -9.51 2.22
N ILE A 208 -13.11 -8.96 2.76
CA ILE A 208 -13.10 -7.86 3.74
C ILE A 208 -12.31 -6.71 3.12
N VAL A 209 -12.87 -5.50 3.13
CA VAL A 209 -12.24 -4.31 2.52
C VAL A 209 -12.15 -3.19 3.55
N PRO A 210 -11.02 -3.04 4.25
CA PRO A 210 -10.75 -1.86 5.07
C PRO A 210 -10.31 -0.68 4.21
N PHE A 211 -10.69 0.54 4.59
CA PHE A 211 -10.35 1.78 3.91
C PHE A 211 -10.36 2.99 4.86
N LEU A 212 -9.73 4.09 4.46
CA LEU A 212 -9.83 5.37 5.15
C LEU A 212 -11.05 6.13 4.61
N ALA A 213 -12.06 6.33 5.46
CA ALA A 213 -13.26 7.07 5.08
C ALA A 213 -12.98 8.58 4.89
N ASN A 214 -13.89 9.29 4.21
CA ASN A 214 -13.83 10.75 4.07
C ASN A 214 -13.82 11.51 5.42
N ALA A 215 -14.39 10.93 6.46
CA ALA A 215 -14.14 11.30 7.85
C ALA A 215 -12.83 10.65 8.32
N PRO A 216 -12.16 11.16 9.37
CA PRO A 216 -10.93 10.54 9.88
C PRO A 216 -11.26 9.25 10.68
N VAL A 217 -11.69 8.22 9.97
CA VAL A 217 -12.13 6.93 10.50
C VAL A 217 -11.65 5.83 9.55
N ILE A 218 -11.10 4.75 10.09
CA ILE A 218 -10.96 3.49 9.33
C ILE A 218 -12.30 2.76 9.43
N GLU A 219 -12.84 2.43 8.28
CA GLU A 219 -14.06 1.62 8.12
C GLU A 219 -13.75 0.35 7.30
N SER A 220 -14.65 -0.62 7.36
CA SER A 220 -14.61 -1.81 6.52
C SER A 220 -16.00 -2.21 6.07
N PHE A 221 -16.07 -2.97 4.98
CA PHE A 221 -17.26 -3.68 4.53
C PHE A 221 -16.88 -5.07 4.02
N THR A 222 -17.87 -5.92 3.79
CA THR A 222 -17.63 -7.32 3.42
C THR A 222 -18.52 -7.77 2.26
N SER A 223 -18.09 -8.84 1.58
CA SER A 223 -18.92 -9.66 0.70
C SER A 223 -18.77 -11.13 1.08
N THR A 224 -19.87 -11.87 1.16
CA THR A 224 -19.90 -13.32 1.43
C THR A 224 -20.39 -14.15 0.26
N ASP A 225 -20.68 -13.51 -0.87
CA ASP A 225 -21.30 -14.09 -2.08
C ASP A 225 -20.43 -13.94 -3.33
N GLY A 226 -19.09 -13.84 -3.12
CA GLY A 226 -18.11 -13.74 -4.21
C GLY A 226 -18.15 -12.42 -4.96
N GLY A 227 -18.49 -11.32 -4.27
CA GLY A 227 -18.51 -9.96 -4.83
C GLY A 227 -19.80 -9.64 -5.61
N THR A 228 -20.83 -10.48 -5.50
CA THR A 228 -22.14 -10.19 -6.12
C THR A 228 -22.86 -9.06 -5.40
N THR A 229 -22.74 -9.02 -4.06
CA THR A 229 -23.22 -7.91 -3.22
C THR A 229 -22.17 -7.51 -2.19
N TRP A 230 -22.21 -6.25 -1.75
CA TRP A 230 -21.31 -5.69 -0.77
C TRP A 230 -22.10 -5.12 0.40
N GLY A 231 -21.74 -5.56 1.61
CA GLY A 231 -22.43 -5.26 2.85
C GLY A 231 -22.32 -3.80 3.31
N GLY A 232 -22.93 -3.53 4.44
CA GLY A 232 -22.85 -2.23 5.10
C GLY A 232 -21.54 -2.01 5.82
N LEU A 233 -21.30 -0.74 6.19
CA LEU A 233 -20.09 -0.29 6.85
C LEU A 233 -19.99 -0.78 8.30
N VAL A 234 -18.79 -1.11 8.69
CA VAL A 234 -18.36 -1.36 10.07
C VAL A 234 -17.23 -0.41 10.41
N GLN A 235 -17.38 0.36 11.47
CA GLN A 235 -16.31 1.21 11.97
C GLN A 235 -15.24 0.36 12.65
N VAL A 236 -13.98 0.51 12.21
CA VAL A 236 -12.81 -0.10 12.84
C VAL A 236 -12.29 0.82 13.95
N SER A 237 -11.97 2.06 13.62
CA SER A 237 -11.44 3.05 14.57
C SER A 237 -11.55 4.48 14.07
N GLY A 238 -11.66 5.44 15.00
CA GLY A 238 -11.30 6.81 14.68
C GLY A 238 -9.80 6.93 14.39
N VAL A 239 -9.41 7.90 13.59
CA VAL A 239 -8.02 8.24 13.28
C VAL A 239 -7.70 9.65 13.79
N THR A 240 -6.57 9.77 14.46
CA THR A 240 -6.01 11.07 14.84
C THR A 240 -4.55 11.10 14.43
N ALA A 241 -4.20 11.93 13.44
CA ALA A 241 -2.86 11.96 12.89
C ALA A 241 -2.16 13.30 13.17
N HIS A 242 -0.88 13.21 13.50
CA HIS A 242 0.06 14.32 13.47
C HIS A 242 0.47 14.60 12.03
N THR A 243 0.47 15.85 11.60
CA THR A 243 0.93 16.22 10.26
C THR A 243 2.43 16.00 10.13
N VAL A 244 2.86 15.16 9.21
CA VAL A 244 4.27 14.88 8.94
C VAL A 244 4.99 16.15 8.48
N ALA A 245 6.13 16.44 9.10
CA ALA A 245 6.84 17.69 8.93
C ALA A 245 7.53 17.84 7.55
N GLY A 246 8.02 19.05 7.27
CA GLY A 246 8.85 19.36 6.09
C GLY A 246 8.10 19.38 4.76
N GLY A 247 6.76 19.26 4.76
CA GLY A 247 5.95 19.23 3.56
C GLY A 247 5.98 17.87 2.83
N LEU A 248 6.37 16.81 3.53
CA LEU A 248 6.23 15.45 3.01
C LEU A 248 4.74 15.05 2.97
N ARG A 249 4.33 14.51 1.85
CA ARG A 249 2.99 13.95 1.66
C ARG A 249 2.87 12.65 2.46
N SER A 250 1.89 12.58 3.36
CA SER A 250 1.51 11.39 4.10
C SER A 250 0.02 11.42 4.39
N LEU A 251 -0.60 10.26 4.36
CA LEU A 251 -2.00 10.03 4.67
C LEU A 251 -2.09 8.80 5.57
N SER A 252 -3.04 8.78 6.50
CA SER A 252 -3.26 7.62 7.38
C SER A 252 -3.98 6.48 6.65
N LEU A 253 -3.52 6.14 5.43
CA LEU A 253 -4.04 5.02 4.67
C LEU A 253 -3.75 3.71 5.42
N PRO A 254 -4.73 2.80 5.53
CA PRO A 254 -4.48 1.50 6.14
C PRO A 254 -3.60 0.64 5.23
N SER A 255 -2.64 -0.06 5.82
CA SER A 255 -1.98 -1.20 5.20
C SER A 255 -2.56 -2.47 5.80
N ALA A 256 -3.16 -3.32 4.97
CA ALA A 256 -3.95 -4.46 5.43
C ALA A 256 -3.42 -5.78 4.86
N GLN A 257 -3.40 -6.82 5.69
CA GLN A 257 -2.98 -8.18 5.32
C GLN A 257 -3.80 -9.22 6.07
N ILE A 258 -3.71 -10.47 5.61
CA ILE A 258 -4.46 -11.59 6.15
C ILE A 258 -3.55 -12.80 6.37
N ASP A 259 -3.76 -13.54 7.45
CA ASP A 259 -3.05 -14.78 7.73
C ASP A 259 -3.76 -16.02 7.15
N ALA A 260 -3.10 -17.18 7.22
CA ALA A 260 -3.66 -18.44 6.71
C ALA A 260 -4.95 -18.88 7.41
N GLY A 261 -5.21 -18.37 8.60
CA GLY A 261 -6.45 -18.65 9.37
C GLY A 261 -7.60 -17.72 9.01
N GLY A 262 -7.34 -16.67 8.23
CA GLY A 262 -8.31 -15.64 7.88
C GLY A 262 -8.39 -14.46 8.84
N THR A 263 -7.46 -14.34 9.79
CA THR A 263 -7.37 -13.13 10.61
C THR A 263 -6.81 -11.98 9.79
N VAL A 264 -7.55 -10.89 9.71
CA VAL A 264 -7.14 -9.64 9.06
C VAL A 264 -6.40 -8.76 10.06
N TYR A 265 -5.29 -8.20 9.63
CA TYR A 265 -4.46 -7.23 10.35
C TYR A 265 -4.45 -5.93 9.56
N ILE A 266 -4.73 -4.81 10.23
CA ILE A 266 -4.69 -3.47 9.63
C ILE A 266 -3.74 -2.61 10.44
N VAL A 267 -2.83 -1.89 9.77
CA VAL A 267 -1.88 -0.95 10.40
C VAL A 267 -2.04 0.42 9.73
N TRP A 268 -2.05 1.49 10.53
CA TRP A 268 -2.07 2.88 10.04
C TRP A 268 -1.31 3.80 11.00
N GLU A 269 -1.02 5.02 10.56
CA GLU A 269 -0.40 6.06 11.40
C GLU A 269 -1.44 6.76 12.26
N ASP A 270 -1.16 6.92 13.56
CA ASP A 270 -2.06 7.54 14.52
C ASP A 270 -1.29 8.13 15.71
N CYS A 271 -1.69 9.28 16.19
CA CYS A 271 -1.02 9.96 17.31
C CYS A 271 -1.74 9.85 18.66
N SER A 272 -2.83 9.09 18.75
CA SER A 272 -3.67 9.01 19.96
C SER A 272 -2.93 8.46 21.19
N PHE A 273 -1.83 7.75 21.01
CA PHE A 273 -0.97 7.22 22.08
C PHE A 273 0.12 8.22 22.52
N ARG A 274 0.24 9.37 21.85
CA ARG A 274 1.23 10.41 22.16
C ARG A 274 0.59 11.59 22.88
N SER A 275 1.25 12.08 23.92
CA SER A 275 0.78 13.27 24.62
C SER A 275 0.69 14.45 23.64
N SER A 276 -0.50 15.09 23.61
CA SER A 276 -0.78 16.23 22.73
C SER A 276 -0.56 15.96 21.24
N CYS A 277 -0.58 14.70 20.79
CA CYS A 277 -0.45 14.33 19.37
C CYS A 277 0.81 14.94 18.72
N THR A 278 1.95 14.83 19.38
CA THR A 278 3.21 15.46 18.92
C THR A 278 3.95 14.67 17.85
N THR A 279 3.64 13.40 17.69
CA THR A 279 4.20 12.47 16.71
C THR A 279 3.20 11.37 16.41
N ASN A 280 3.30 10.72 15.26
CA ASN A 280 2.55 9.51 14.96
C ASN A 280 3.27 8.27 15.51
N ASP A 281 2.48 7.32 15.95
CA ASP A 281 2.84 5.91 16.09
C ASP A 281 2.24 5.12 14.93
N LEU A 282 2.67 3.87 14.77
CA LEU A 282 1.92 2.89 14.00
C LEU A 282 1.04 2.11 14.97
N VAL A 283 -0.23 2.00 14.62
CA VAL A 283 -1.22 1.28 15.42
C VAL A 283 -1.84 0.16 14.61
N MET A 284 -2.28 -0.90 15.28
CA MET A 284 -2.83 -2.09 14.64
C MET A 284 -4.18 -2.44 15.25
N SER A 285 -5.11 -2.88 14.39
CA SER A 285 -6.35 -3.56 14.77
C SER A 285 -6.47 -4.86 13.99
N THR A 286 -7.18 -5.84 14.53
CA THR A 286 -7.38 -7.15 13.91
C THR A 286 -8.85 -7.55 13.92
N SER A 287 -9.23 -8.39 12.95
CA SER A 287 -10.56 -8.98 12.87
C SER A 287 -10.51 -10.42 12.34
N ALA A 288 -11.31 -11.30 12.92
CA ALA A 288 -11.50 -12.66 12.42
C ALA A 288 -12.67 -12.80 11.45
N ASP A 289 -13.53 -11.77 11.32
CA ASP A 289 -14.80 -11.87 10.58
C ASP A 289 -15.12 -10.61 9.74
N GLY A 290 -14.29 -9.56 9.82
CA GLY A 290 -14.49 -8.27 9.15
C GLY A 290 -15.60 -7.41 9.75
N SER A 291 -16.30 -7.89 10.78
CA SER A 291 -17.41 -7.19 11.44
C SER A 291 -17.11 -6.81 12.89
N THR A 292 -16.24 -7.57 13.54
CA THR A 292 -15.78 -7.32 14.91
C THR A 292 -14.29 -7.03 14.90
N TRP A 293 -13.89 -5.85 15.35
CA TRP A 293 -12.52 -5.39 15.35
C TRP A 293 -11.99 -5.19 16.78
N THR A 294 -10.73 -5.54 16.99
CA THR A 294 -10.05 -5.22 18.25
C THR A 294 -9.86 -3.71 18.39
N SER A 295 -9.86 -3.20 19.62
CA SER A 295 -9.40 -1.82 19.85
C SER A 295 -7.98 -1.64 19.31
N PRO A 296 -7.67 -0.49 18.70
CA PRO A 296 -6.32 -0.22 18.21
C PRO A 296 -5.29 -0.38 19.32
N ALA A 297 -4.21 -1.07 18.99
CA ALA A 297 -3.05 -1.22 19.85
C ALA A 297 -1.83 -0.57 19.21
N ARG A 298 -1.06 0.15 19.99
CA ARG A 298 0.20 0.74 19.55
C ARG A 298 1.23 -0.36 19.27
N ILE A 299 1.92 -0.29 18.13
CA ILE A 299 3.12 -1.09 17.86
C ILE A 299 4.28 -0.42 18.63
N PRO A 300 4.92 -1.13 19.59
CA PRO A 300 5.86 -0.50 20.51
C PRO A 300 7.27 -0.37 19.91
N ILE A 301 7.38 0.43 18.83
CA ILE A 301 8.65 0.67 18.12
C ILE A 301 9.62 1.44 19.00
N ASP A 302 9.12 2.40 19.77
CA ASP A 302 9.88 3.27 20.66
C ASP A 302 9.07 3.65 21.93
N PRO A 303 9.64 4.33 22.93
CA PRO A 303 8.87 4.87 24.05
C PRO A 303 7.88 5.95 23.61
N THR A 304 6.69 6.04 24.25
CA THR A 304 5.69 7.08 23.96
C THR A 304 6.18 8.51 24.23
N SER A 305 7.27 8.66 24.95
CA SER A 305 7.93 9.96 25.23
C SER A 305 8.96 10.35 24.16
N SER A 306 9.19 9.52 23.13
CA SER A 306 10.15 9.82 22.09
C SER A 306 9.63 10.88 21.12
N THR A 307 10.55 11.48 20.36
CA THR A 307 10.26 12.47 19.31
C THR A 307 10.23 11.87 17.90
N VAL A 308 10.29 10.56 17.80
CA VAL A 308 10.26 9.83 16.52
C VAL A 308 8.83 9.88 15.97
N ASP A 309 8.71 10.20 14.69
CA ASP A 309 7.44 10.25 13.95
C ASP A 309 7.42 9.10 12.94
N HIS A 310 6.41 8.20 13.02
CA HIS A 310 6.30 7.01 12.18
C HIS A 310 5.10 7.14 11.25
N PHE A 311 5.29 6.84 9.98
CA PHE A 311 4.26 7.02 8.95
C PHE A 311 4.44 6.09 7.75
N ILE A 312 3.44 6.02 6.88
CA ILE A 312 3.40 5.23 5.63
C ILE A 312 3.82 3.78 5.90
N PRO A 313 2.98 2.99 6.61
CA PRO A 313 3.28 1.58 6.89
C PRO A 313 3.08 0.70 5.67
N GLY A 314 3.89 -0.37 5.55
CA GLY A 314 3.73 -1.47 4.63
C GLY A 314 3.76 -2.79 5.39
N LEU A 315 2.58 -3.32 5.72
CA LEU A 315 2.42 -4.57 6.45
C LEU A 315 2.58 -5.77 5.50
N GLY A 316 3.24 -6.83 5.98
CA GLY A 316 3.25 -8.15 5.38
C GLY A 316 2.89 -9.21 6.43
N VAL A 317 2.20 -10.27 6.01
CA VAL A 317 1.92 -11.46 6.82
C VAL A 317 2.42 -12.69 6.07
N ASP A 318 3.11 -13.58 6.75
CA ASP A 318 3.55 -14.85 6.16
C ASP A 318 2.33 -15.76 5.93
N PRO A 319 1.97 -16.06 4.67
CA PRO A 319 0.78 -16.84 4.34
C PRO A 319 0.86 -18.32 4.81
N ALA A 320 2.00 -18.75 5.35
CA ALA A 320 2.16 -20.08 5.93
C ALA A 320 1.87 -20.13 7.44
N THR A 321 1.56 -19.00 8.08
CA THR A 321 1.39 -18.85 9.53
C THR A 321 0.00 -18.30 9.87
N LEU A 322 -0.48 -18.50 11.11
CA LEU A 322 -1.82 -18.09 11.50
C LEU A 322 -2.00 -17.80 12.99
N GLY A 323 -2.95 -16.93 13.31
CA GLY A 323 -3.41 -16.63 14.67
C GLY A 323 -2.28 -16.21 15.59
N GLY A 324 -2.21 -16.79 16.79
CA GLY A 324 -1.16 -16.51 17.78
C GLY A 324 0.26 -16.95 17.39
N THR A 325 0.45 -17.50 16.19
CA THR A 325 1.77 -17.83 15.59
C THR A 325 1.96 -17.16 14.25
N ALA A 326 1.12 -16.19 13.88
CA ALA A 326 1.26 -15.46 12.64
C ALA A 326 2.55 -14.62 12.65
N HIS A 327 3.32 -14.73 11.57
CA HIS A 327 4.51 -13.92 11.34
C HIS A 327 4.13 -12.64 10.60
N LEU A 328 4.42 -11.52 11.22
CA LEU A 328 4.19 -10.18 10.70
C LEU A 328 5.51 -9.49 10.42
N GLY A 329 5.61 -8.79 9.30
CA GLY A 329 6.71 -7.89 8.97
C GLY A 329 6.14 -6.51 8.63
N LEU A 330 6.70 -5.46 9.21
CA LEU A 330 6.22 -4.10 9.02
C LEU A 330 7.39 -3.22 8.61
N THR A 331 7.40 -2.78 7.36
CA THR A 331 8.27 -1.73 6.83
C THR A 331 7.56 -0.39 6.96
N TYR A 332 8.27 0.68 7.31
CA TYR A 332 7.67 1.99 7.51
C TYR A 332 8.69 3.11 7.28
N TYR A 333 8.21 4.33 6.99
CA TYR A 333 9.04 5.52 7.04
C TYR A 333 8.98 6.17 8.41
N TYR A 334 10.06 6.88 8.78
CA TYR A 334 10.10 7.63 10.02
C TYR A 334 11.07 8.81 10.00
N TYR A 335 10.80 9.80 10.85
CA TYR A 335 11.75 10.84 11.24
C TYR A 335 12.23 10.59 12.66
N PRO A 336 13.54 10.62 12.95
CA PRO A 336 14.06 10.58 14.33
C PRO A 336 13.61 11.79 15.17
N GLN A 337 13.23 12.89 14.52
CA GLN A 337 12.76 14.13 15.12
C GLN A 337 11.57 14.66 14.32
N ALA A 338 10.36 14.60 14.89
CA ALA A 338 9.14 15.10 14.26
C ALA A 338 9.17 16.63 14.03
N ASN A 339 9.74 17.37 14.99
CA ASN A 339 9.86 18.81 14.88
C ASN A 339 11.09 19.19 14.00
N CYS A 340 10.96 19.02 12.70
CA CYS A 340 11.97 19.34 11.71
C CYS A 340 11.38 20.20 10.58
N SER A 341 12.22 20.70 9.71
CA SER A 341 11.86 21.49 8.52
C SER A 341 12.32 20.79 7.25
N LEU A 342 11.94 21.29 6.08
CA LEU A 342 12.40 20.80 4.78
C LEU A 342 13.93 20.54 4.72
N SER A 343 14.72 21.41 5.36
CA SER A 343 16.18 21.34 5.34
C SER A 343 16.79 20.51 6.48
N THR A 344 16.01 20.16 7.48
CA THR A 344 16.53 19.47 8.69
C THR A 344 15.88 18.10 8.92
N CYS A 345 14.76 17.80 8.29
CA CYS A 345 14.16 16.46 8.33
C CYS A 345 15.10 15.46 7.67
N ALA A 346 15.36 14.38 8.38
CA ALA A 346 16.11 13.23 7.91
C ALA A 346 15.13 12.05 7.80
N LEU A 347 14.81 11.61 6.58
CA LEU A 347 13.86 10.52 6.33
C LEU A 347 14.59 9.19 6.34
N PHE A 348 14.02 8.22 7.06
CA PHE A 348 14.52 6.87 7.15
C PHE A 348 13.44 5.84 6.82
N VAL A 349 13.88 4.63 6.47
CA VAL A 349 13.06 3.43 6.42
C VAL A 349 13.42 2.54 7.61
N GLY A 350 12.43 2.07 8.33
CA GLY A 350 12.56 1.13 9.44
C GLY A 350 11.82 -0.18 9.18
N PHE A 351 12.16 -1.20 9.97
CA PHE A 351 11.50 -2.50 9.96
C PHE A 351 11.35 -3.04 11.37
N VAL A 352 10.18 -3.61 11.68
CA VAL A 352 9.93 -4.44 12.87
C VAL A 352 9.16 -5.70 12.46
N SER A 353 9.21 -6.74 13.30
CA SER A 353 8.50 -7.99 13.05
C SER A 353 7.88 -8.56 14.32
N SER A 354 6.88 -9.42 14.15
CA SER A 354 6.23 -10.19 15.20
C SER A 354 6.12 -11.65 14.77
N SER A 355 6.28 -12.57 15.71
CA SER A 355 6.09 -14.02 15.49
C SER A 355 4.91 -14.60 16.29
N ASP A 356 4.07 -13.74 16.85
CA ASP A 356 2.97 -14.11 17.74
C ASP A 356 1.67 -13.32 17.45
N GLY A 357 1.44 -13.05 16.16
CA GLY A 357 0.22 -12.36 15.69
C GLY A 357 0.14 -10.90 16.12
N GLY A 358 1.29 -10.25 16.33
CA GLY A 358 1.35 -8.84 16.73
C GLY A 358 1.23 -8.59 18.22
N THR A 359 1.25 -9.64 19.05
CA THR A 359 1.22 -9.52 20.52
C THR A 359 2.51 -8.89 21.04
N THR A 360 3.65 -9.31 20.49
CA THR A 360 4.96 -8.72 20.78
C THR A 360 5.72 -8.41 19.49
N TRP A 361 6.63 -7.44 19.53
CA TRP A 361 7.36 -6.96 18.37
C TRP A 361 8.88 -6.93 18.63
N SER A 362 9.64 -7.16 17.57
CA SER A 362 11.10 -7.07 17.61
C SER A 362 11.57 -5.64 17.90
N ALA A 363 12.82 -5.48 18.32
CA ALA A 363 13.47 -4.17 18.27
C ALA A 363 13.48 -3.61 16.83
N PRO A 364 13.36 -2.27 16.66
CA PRO A 364 13.38 -1.65 15.34
C PRO A 364 14.75 -1.79 14.67
N THR A 365 14.74 -2.08 13.38
CA THR A 365 15.93 -2.18 12.54
C THR A 365 15.92 -1.05 11.53
N PRO A 366 16.90 -0.11 11.52
CA PRO A 366 17.08 0.85 10.45
C PRO A 366 17.43 0.12 9.14
N VAL A 367 16.72 0.44 8.06
CA VAL A 367 16.85 -0.23 6.75
C VAL A 367 17.55 0.68 5.74
N ALA A 368 17.10 1.93 5.62
CA ALA A 368 17.63 2.92 4.69
C ALA A 368 17.58 4.32 5.29
N GLY A 369 18.35 5.24 4.72
CA GLY A 369 18.46 6.65 5.14
C GLY A 369 19.82 6.99 5.77
N PRO A 370 20.04 8.24 6.21
CA PRO A 370 19.09 9.35 6.07
C PRO A 370 18.93 9.83 4.62
N MET A 371 17.70 10.19 4.26
CA MET A 371 17.37 10.90 3.02
C MET A 371 17.00 12.35 3.35
N SER A 372 17.53 13.31 2.59
CA SER A 372 17.10 14.70 2.68
C SER A 372 15.79 14.90 1.91
N LEU A 373 14.84 15.63 2.45
CA LEU A 373 13.60 15.95 1.75
C LEU A 373 13.85 16.77 0.47
N THR A 374 14.95 17.49 0.39
CA THR A 374 15.33 18.25 -0.81
C THR A 374 15.71 17.34 -2.00
N TRP A 375 15.89 16.06 -1.77
CA TRP A 375 16.16 15.06 -2.82
C TRP A 375 14.89 14.51 -3.45
N LEU A 376 13.73 14.66 -2.79
CA LEU A 376 12.45 14.14 -3.23
C LEU A 376 11.82 15.02 -4.33
N PRO A 377 11.03 14.44 -5.24
CA PRO A 377 10.22 15.19 -6.18
C PRO A 377 9.09 15.92 -5.47
N SER A 378 8.74 17.10 -5.96
CA SER A 378 7.55 17.82 -5.52
C SER A 378 6.34 17.43 -6.34
N THR A 379 5.19 17.37 -5.68
CA THR A 379 3.87 17.21 -6.31
C THR A 379 2.95 18.35 -5.88
N ASP A 380 1.75 18.42 -6.46
CA ASP A 380 0.73 19.40 -6.06
C ASP A 380 0.27 19.21 -4.59
N SER A 381 0.55 18.04 -3.99
CA SER A 381 0.17 17.69 -2.62
C SER A 381 1.34 17.61 -1.62
N GLY A 382 2.54 17.97 -2.03
CA GLY A 382 3.75 17.94 -1.20
C GLY A 382 4.91 17.16 -1.83
N LEU A 383 5.99 16.99 -1.07
CA LEU A 383 7.10 16.13 -1.46
C LEU A 383 6.66 14.67 -1.37
N MET A 384 7.09 13.85 -2.31
CA MET A 384 6.60 12.49 -2.41
C MET A 384 7.73 11.47 -2.33
N VAL A 385 7.53 10.48 -1.47
CA VAL A 385 8.29 9.24 -1.43
C VAL A 385 7.35 8.06 -1.68
N ALA A 386 6.12 8.13 -1.18
CA ALA A 386 5.04 7.18 -1.39
C ALA A 386 3.75 7.67 -0.70
N ASP A 387 2.57 7.16 -1.11
CA ASP A 387 1.36 7.15 -0.28
C ASP A 387 1.22 5.80 0.43
N TYR A 388 1.77 4.74 -0.15
CA TYR A 388 1.82 3.39 0.39
C TYR A 388 3.13 2.70 0.00
N ILE A 389 3.52 1.72 0.80
CA ILE A 389 4.64 0.80 0.57
C ILE A 389 4.17 -0.62 0.90
N ALA A 390 4.97 -1.61 0.55
CA ALA A 390 4.58 -3.00 0.73
C ALA A 390 5.63 -3.83 1.47
N THR A 391 5.18 -4.91 2.09
CA THR A 391 6.02 -6.01 2.58
C THR A 391 5.40 -7.32 2.14
N SER A 392 6.19 -8.22 1.53
CA SER A 392 5.76 -9.56 1.13
C SER A 392 6.65 -10.63 1.74
N PHE A 393 6.08 -11.81 1.97
CA PHE A 393 6.81 -12.96 2.50
C PHE A 393 7.10 -13.98 1.43
N SER A 394 8.34 -14.47 1.37
CA SER A 394 8.72 -15.64 0.59
C SER A 394 9.75 -16.46 1.35
N ALA A 395 9.58 -17.78 1.36
CA ALA A 395 10.42 -18.73 2.10
C ALA A 395 10.61 -18.34 3.59
N GLY A 396 9.56 -17.82 4.25
CA GLY A 396 9.56 -17.41 5.66
C GLY A 396 10.34 -16.13 5.96
N LYS A 397 10.73 -15.36 4.94
CA LYS A 397 11.44 -14.08 5.09
C LYS A 397 10.56 -12.93 4.59
N ALA A 398 10.62 -11.80 5.30
CA ALA A 398 9.93 -10.58 4.93
C ALA A 398 10.81 -9.70 4.02
N TYR A 399 10.26 -9.26 2.89
CA TYR A 399 10.87 -8.33 1.95
C TYR A 399 10.07 -7.04 1.94
N GLY A 400 10.66 -5.95 2.45
CA GLY A 400 10.06 -4.62 2.33
C GLY A 400 10.38 -4.00 0.96
N PHE A 401 9.41 -3.31 0.36
CA PHE A 401 9.55 -2.59 -0.90
C PHE A 401 9.26 -1.11 -0.63
N PHE A 402 10.22 -0.26 -0.93
CA PHE A 402 10.18 1.16 -0.57
C PHE A 402 11.06 2.00 -1.50
N ALA A 403 10.74 3.28 -1.64
CA ALA A 403 11.57 4.24 -2.35
C ALA A 403 12.73 4.72 -1.48
N VAL A 404 13.90 4.90 -2.10
CA VAL A 404 15.06 5.56 -1.48
C VAL A 404 15.58 6.63 -2.42
N ALA A 405 15.60 7.86 -1.93
CA ALA A 405 16.17 8.99 -2.64
C ALA A 405 17.64 9.22 -2.24
N LYS A 406 18.46 9.63 -3.19
CA LYS A 406 19.84 10.07 -3.03
C LYS A 406 20.01 11.51 -3.50
N ALA A 407 21.18 12.08 -3.24
CA ALA A 407 21.48 13.45 -3.67
C ALA A 407 21.34 13.60 -5.19
N LYS A 408 20.62 14.64 -5.59
CA LYS A 408 20.42 14.98 -7.01
C LYS A 408 21.73 15.23 -7.74
N SER A 409 21.78 14.86 -9.00
CA SER A 409 22.85 15.28 -9.92
C SER A 409 22.35 16.47 -10.75
N GLY A 410 22.71 17.69 -10.35
CA GLY A 410 22.13 18.90 -10.92
C GLY A 410 20.61 18.98 -10.66
N ALA A 411 19.81 18.99 -11.73
CA ALA A 411 18.36 18.98 -11.64
C ALA A 411 17.75 17.56 -11.67
N THR A 412 18.54 16.53 -11.94
CA THR A 412 18.08 15.13 -12.05
C THR A 412 17.97 14.50 -10.67
N PHE A 413 16.83 13.92 -10.37
CA PHE A 413 16.60 13.15 -9.15
C PHE A 413 17.36 11.80 -9.19
N ASP A 414 17.46 11.15 -8.05
CA ASP A 414 17.93 9.76 -7.89
C ASP A 414 17.10 9.11 -6.79
N GLU A 415 15.85 8.83 -7.11
CA GLU A 415 14.90 8.15 -6.24
C GLU A 415 14.44 6.86 -6.94
N ALA A 416 14.60 5.73 -6.28
CA ALA A 416 14.33 4.43 -6.86
C ALA A 416 13.73 3.47 -5.85
N ILE A 417 13.07 2.41 -6.35
CA ILE A 417 12.53 1.34 -5.52
C ILE A 417 13.65 0.37 -5.14
N TYR A 418 13.66 0.02 -3.87
CA TYR A 418 14.60 -0.92 -3.27
C TYR A 418 13.89 -2.00 -2.46
N THR A 419 14.58 -3.11 -2.29
CA THR A 419 14.30 -4.14 -1.28
C THR A 419 15.61 -4.56 -0.61
N THR A 420 15.54 -5.39 0.41
CA THR A 420 16.73 -5.96 1.07
C THR A 420 17.23 -7.19 0.32
N GLN A 421 18.55 -7.35 0.24
CA GLN A 421 19.18 -8.43 -0.54
C GLN A 421 18.79 -9.84 -0.08
N SER A 422 18.50 -10.05 1.20
CA SER A 422 18.25 -11.40 1.74
C SER A 422 16.93 -11.54 2.50
N GLY A 423 16.09 -10.50 2.50
CA GLY A 423 14.89 -10.42 3.34
C GLY A 423 15.20 -10.43 4.84
N PHE A 424 14.23 -10.11 5.66
CA PHE A 424 14.32 -10.13 7.11
C PHE A 424 13.83 -11.47 7.64
N ASN A 425 14.55 -12.05 8.61
CA ASN A 425 14.01 -13.10 9.45
C ASN A 425 13.00 -12.44 10.41
N VAL A 426 11.88 -13.12 10.66
CA VAL A 426 10.99 -12.73 11.75
C VAL A 426 11.72 -13.05 13.05
N ALA A 427 11.98 -12.04 13.86
CA ALA A 427 12.62 -12.22 15.15
C ALA A 427 11.58 -12.70 16.17
N SER A 428 11.98 -13.62 17.05
CA SER A 428 11.30 -13.82 18.32
C SER A 428 11.39 -12.51 19.12
N ALA A 429 10.29 -12.10 19.75
CA ALA A 429 10.27 -10.90 20.58
C ALA A 429 11.40 -10.95 21.63
N PRO A 430 12.04 -9.82 21.95
CA PRO A 430 12.85 -9.72 23.15
C PRO A 430 11.97 -10.08 24.35
N ALA A 431 12.47 -10.84 25.31
CA ALA A 431 11.74 -11.14 26.54
C ALA A 431 11.18 -9.84 27.13
N ALA A 432 9.86 -9.80 27.34
CA ALA A 432 9.13 -8.61 27.69
C ALA A 432 9.72 -7.95 28.94
N ASN A 433 10.26 -6.75 28.80
CA ASN A 433 10.26 -5.82 29.92
C ASN A 433 8.79 -5.40 30.08
N SER A 434 8.13 -5.98 31.08
CA SER A 434 6.73 -5.74 31.42
C SER A 434 6.52 -4.27 31.78
N SER A 435 6.16 -3.46 30.78
CA SER A 435 5.48 -2.18 31.03
C SER A 435 3.98 -2.46 30.96
N THR A 436 3.34 -2.36 32.09
CA THR A 436 1.89 -2.46 32.33
C THR A 436 1.10 -1.71 31.28
N GLY A 437 0.13 -2.41 30.67
CA GLY A 437 -0.74 -1.85 29.64
C GLY A 437 -1.41 -0.54 30.08
N GLU A 438 -1.09 0.53 29.39
CA GLU A 438 -1.84 1.78 29.45
C GLU A 438 -3.08 1.64 28.56
N LYS A 439 -4.25 1.72 29.21
CA LYS A 439 -5.53 1.82 28.51
C LYS A 439 -5.63 3.22 27.89
N ALA A 440 -5.99 3.29 26.62
CA ALA A 440 -6.31 4.53 25.95
C ALA A 440 -7.37 5.32 26.74
N VAL A 441 -7.03 6.53 27.16
CA VAL A 441 -7.99 7.48 27.74
C VAL A 441 -8.68 8.16 26.56
N VAL A 442 -9.94 7.80 26.31
CA VAL A 442 -10.80 8.49 25.35
C VAL A 442 -11.10 9.89 25.92
N SER A 443 -10.35 10.88 25.50
CA SER A 443 -10.63 12.29 25.73
C SER A 443 -11.46 12.84 24.58
N ALA A 444 -12.60 13.46 24.90
CA ALA A 444 -13.50 14.06 23.94
C ALA A 444 -12.84 15.24 23.19
N ARG A 445 -12.87 15.15 21.88
CA ARG A 445 -12.71 16.13 20.78
C ARG A 445 -11.99 17.47 21.04
N PRO A 446 -11.09 17.83 20.12
CA PRO A 446 -11.22 19.06 19.36
C PRO A 446 -11.53 18.77 17.88
N THR A 447 -12.53 19.46 17.35
CA THR A 447 -12.89 19.46 15.93
C THR A 447 -11.85 20.26 15.14
N SER A 448 -10.90 19.61 14.52
CA SER A 448 -10.14 20.20 13.41
C SER A 448 -10.66 19.60 12.10
N LYS A 449 -11.20 20.46 11.24
CA LYS A 449 -11.54 20.10 9.88
C LYS A 449 -10.24 19.80 9.12
N GLN A 450 -9.84 18.55 9.02
CA GLN A 450 -8.94 18.16 7.95
C GLN A 450 -9.72 18.30 6.63
N VAL A 451 -9.29 19.24 5.82
CA VAL A 451 -9.76 19.39 4.46
C VAL A 451 -9.05 18.30 3.68
N VAL A 452 -9.76 17.23 3.36
CA VAL A 452 -9.32 16.28 2.33
C VAL A 452 -9.22 17.08 1.04
N ARG A 453 -8.00 17.54 0.71
CA ARG A 453 -7.74 18.20 -0.57
C ARG A 453 -7.69 17.12 -1.63
N LYS A 454 -8.43 17.34 -2.71
CA LYS A 454 -8.41 16.50 -3.91
C LYS A 454 -6.96 16.25 -4.29
N ILE A 455 -6.58 14.99 -4.26
CA ILE A 455 -5.33 14.51 -4.84
C ILE A 455 -5.63 14.42 -6.35
N ARG A 456 -4.98 15.23 -7.13
CA ARG A 456 -4.95 15.16 -8.59
C ARG A 456 -3.64 14.55 -9.04
#